data_515f5919bfb8351e166f748b605684c5
#
_entry.id   515f5919bfb8351e166f748b605684c5
#
_cell.length_a   1.000
_cell.length_b   1.000
_cell.length_c   1.000
_cell.angle_alpha   90.00
_cell.angle_beta   90.00
_cell.angle_gamma   90.00
#
_symmetry.space_group_name_H-M   'P 1'
#
loop_
_entity.id
_entity.type
_entity.pdbx_description
1 polymer ?
#
loop_
_entity_poly.entity_id
_entity_poly.type
_entity_poly.pdbx_seq_one_letter_code
_entity_poly.pdbx_strand_id
1 'polypeptide(L)'
;MLKKDNNIKFIITADDDIMYPRRWAQGLIQTTKKHGSVSCYRGHNLTYAEGSYNYNQSINQNKFSVEPSFDLLPTGCSGICYLRKSINKLVNDRRFLNFAYDADDIWYKAMTLSAGFKCVRVEPRNIHFPLIITCLSNALYSKNVWQNENDKKLI
;
A
#
# COMPACT_ATOMS: atom_id res chain seq x y z
N MET A 1 13.78 6.91 -10.79
CA MET A 1 13.62 6.33 -12.15
C MET A 1 14.06 4.87 -12.11
N LEU A 2 13.13 3.93 -12.20
CA LEU A 2 13.48 2.50 -12.26
C LEU A 2 14.24 2.26 -13.55
N LYS A 3 15.53 1.88 -13.46
CA LYS A 3 16.32 1.47 -14.62
C LYS A 3 15.57 0.37 -15.35
N LYS A 4 15.63 0.35 -16.68
CA LYS A 4 15.10 -0.72 -17.53
C LYS A 4 15.93 -2.02 -17.35
N ASP A 5 15.92 -2.58 -16.15
CA ASP A 5 16.47 -3.90 -15.92
C ASP A 5 15.31 -4.91 -16.02
N ASN A 6 15.29 -5.65 -17.13
CA ASN A 6 14.28 -6.65 -17.42
C ASN A 6 14.33 -7.85 -16.46
N ASN A 7 15.34 -7.95 -15.61
CA ASN A 7 15.50 -9.01 -14.62
C ASN A 7 14.79 -8.73 -13.29
N ILE A 8 14.35 -7.49 -13.06
CA ILE A 8 13.61 -7.15 -11.84
C ILE A 8 12.24 -7.81 -11.89
N LYS A 9 11.99 -8.73 -10.95
CA LYS A 9 10.70 -9.43 -10.80
C LYS A 9 9.81 -8.80 -9.73
N PHE A 10 10.42 -8.28 -8.66
CA PHE A 10 9.74 -7.71 -7.49
C PHE A 10 10.28 -6.31 -7.20
N ILE A 11 9.40 -5.45 -6.71
CA ILE A 11 9.72 -4.13 -6.19
C ILE A 11 9.14 -4.07 -4.79
N ILE A 12 9.96 -3.70 -3.80
CA ILE A 12 9.52 -3.56 -2.42
C ILE A 12 9.68 -2.10 -2.02
N THR A 13 8.60 -1.52 -1.49
CA THR A 13 8.64 -0.19 -0.85
C THR A 13 8.80 -0.35 0.65
N ALA A 14 9.53 0.56 1.27
CA ALA A 14 9.81 0.60 2.69
C ALA A 14 10.01 2.06 3.12
N ASP A 15 9.51 2.41 4.29
CA ASP A 15 9.74 3.72 4.89
C ASP A 15 11.09 3.73 5.62
N ASP A 16 11.79 4.84 5.64
CA ASP A 16 13.13 4.99 6.23
C ASP A 16 13.10 5.24 7.75
N ASP A 17 11.91 5.46 8.30
CA ASP A 17 11.66 5.68 9.73
C ASP A 17 11.11 4.44 10.48
N ILE A 18 11.06 3.27 9.83
CA ILE A 18 10.53 2.02 10.39
C ILE A 18 11.64 1.00 10.64
N MET A 19 11.58 0.33 11.80
CA MET A 19 12.47 -0.79 12.14
C MET A 19 11.90 -2.12 11.64
N TYR A 20 12.33 -2.55 10.45
CA TYR A 20 11.86 -3.81 9.87
C TYR A 20 12.61 -5.03 10.43
N PRO A 21 11.90 -6.16 10.71
CA PRO A 21 12.52 -7.42 11.11
C PRO A 21 13.40 -8.02 9.99
N ARG A 22 14.41 -8.77 10.37
CA ARG A 22 15.39 -9.36 9.44
C ARG A 22 14.78 -10.16 8.26
N ARG A 23 13.63 -10.82 8.47
CA ARG A 23 12.95 -11.63 7.45
C ARG A 23 11.74 -10.94 6.80
N TRP A 24 11.56 -9.67 7.06
CA TRP A 24 10.41 -8.90 6.59
C TRP A 24 10.21 -9.00 5.06
N ALA A 25 11.22 -8.69 4.27
CA ALA A 25 11.14 -8.74 2.81
C ALA A 25 10.88 -10.16 2.29
N GLN A 26 11.38 -11.19 3.00
CA GLN A 26 11.15 -12.59 2.64
C GLN A 26 9.66 -12.95 2.73
N GLY A 27 8.96 -12.53 3.79
CA GLY A 27 7.53 -12.77 3.96
C GLY A 27 6.71 -12.14 2.84
N LEU A 28 7.00 -10.90 2.49
CA LEU A 28 6.38 -10.21 1.36
C LEU A 28 6.58 -10.95 0.04
N ILE A 29 7.83 -11.31 -0.31
CA ILE A 29 8.14 -11.99 -1.56
C ILE A 29 7.46 -13.35 -1.65
N GLN A 30 7.46 -14.14 -0.56
CA GLN A 30 6.82 -15.46 -0.51
C GLN A 30 5.31 -15.34 -0.72
N THR A 31 4.65 -14.40 -0.06
CA THR A 31 3.21 -14.16 -0.22
C THR A 31 2.88 -13.69 -1.64
N THR A 32 3.67 -12.76 -2.19
CA THR A 32 3.50 -12.30 -3.58
C THR A 32 3.65 -13.44 -4.58
N LYS A 33 4.64 -14.33 -4.39
CA LYS A 33 4.83 -15.51 -5.25
C LYS A 33 3.66 -16.48 -5.14
N LYS A 34 3.23 -16.79 -3.92
CA LYS A 34 2.15 -17.75 -3.64
C LYS A 34 0.83 -17.34 -4.30
N HIS A 35 0.47 -16.06 -4.21
CA HIS A 35 -0.84 -15.57 -4.65
C HIS A 35 -0.83 -14.88 -6.02
N GLY A 36 0.35 -14.60 -6.59
CA GLY A 36 0.44 -13.81 -7.83
C GLY A 36 -0.11 -12.39 -7.69
N SER A 37 -0.13 -11.85 -6.48
CA SER A 37 -0.78 -10.60 -6.10
C SER A 37 0.21 -9.67 -5.41
N VAL A 38 -0.11 -8.38 -5.31
CA VAL A 38 0.65 -7.43 -4.49
C VAL A 38 0.47 -7.78 -3.02
N SER A 39 1.55 -7.92 -2.26
CA SER A 39 1.47 -8.26 -0.83
C SER A 39 1.87 -7.10 0.07
N CYS A 40 1.26 -7.06 1.26
CA CYS A 40 1.56 -6.06 2.29
C CYS A 40 1.41 -6.66 3.70
N TYR A 41 2.08 -6.07 4.69
CA TYR A 41 1.82 -6.41 6.10
C TYR A 41 0.68 -5.60 6.70
N ARG A 42 0.38 -4.43 6.11
CA ARG A 42 -0.70 -3.56 6.55
C ARG A 42 -1.51 -3.09 5.35
N GLY A 43 -2.82 -3.02 5.53
CA GLY A 43 -3.73 -2.50 4.52
C GLY A 43 -5.15 -2.41 5.08
N HIS A 44 -5.98 -1.65 4.39
CA HIS A 44 -7.39 -1.45 4.75
C HIS A 44 -8.28 -1.95 3.63
N ASN A 45 -9.37 -2.66 3.96
CA ASN A 45 -10.37 -3.00 2.95
C ASN A 45 -11.22 -1.76 2.71
N LEU A 46 -11.12 -1.21 1.50
CA LEU A 46 -11.93 -0.06 1.11
C LEU A 46 -13.42 -0.43 1.15
N THR A 47 -14.22 0.45 1.71
CA THR A 47 -15.67 0.36 1.67
C THR A 47 -16.20 1.37 0.68
N TYR A 48 -17.11 0.91 -0.18
CA TYR A 48 -17.82 1.76 -1.12
C TYR A 48 -19.23 1.99 -0.60
N ALA A 49 -19.57 3.25 -0.33
CA ALA A 49 -20.89 3.65 0.13
C ALA A 49 -21.25 5.01 -0.48
N GLU A 50 -22.51 5.21 -0.80
CA GLU A 50 -23.05 6.49 -1.29
C GLU A 50 -22.29 7.09 -2.50
N GLY A 51 -21.79 6.22 -3.39
CA GLY A 51 -21.11 6.66 -4.61
C GLY A 51 -19.63 6.99 -4.44
N SER A 52 -19.03 6.76 -3.26
CA SER A 52 -17.61 7.04 -2.98
C SER A 52 -16.95 5.94 -2.15
N TYR A 53 -15.62 5.90 -2.19
CA TYR A 53 -14.83 5.11 -1.24
C TYR A 53 -14.62 5.88 0.05
N ASN A 54 -14.69 5.18 1.19
CA ASN A 54 -14.46 5.77 2.51
C ASN A 54 -13.24 5.13 3.17
N TYR A 55 -12.16 5.91 3.28
CA TYR A 55 -10.91 5.45 3.88
C TYR A 55 -11.03 5.29 5.39
N ASN A 56 -11.64 6.25 6.09
CA ASN A 56 -11.73 6.24 7.54
C ASN A 56 -12.64 5.14 8.09
N GLN A 57 -13.76 4.85 7.42
CA GLN A 57 -14.58 3.68 7.75
C GLN A 57 -13.80 2.38 7.53
N SER A 58 -12.97 2.34 6.49
CA SER A 58 -12.16 1.17 6.15
C SER A 58 -11.11 0.82 7.21
N ILE A 59 -10.57 1.81 7.93
CA ILE A 59 -9.64 1.61 9.05
C ILE A 59 -10.29 0.78 10.16
N ASN A 60 -11.57 1.01 10.43
CA ASN A 60 -12.31 0.38 11.53
C ASN A 60 -12.86 -1.01 11.18
N GLN A 61 -12.90 -1.36 9.88
CA GLN A 61 -13.36 -2.67 9.43
C GLN A 61 -12.22 -3.68 9.37
N ASN A 62 -11.95 -4.33 10.48
CA ASN A 62 -10.95 -5.41 10.57
C ASN A 62 -11.50 -6.70 9.94
N LYS A 63 -11.47 -6.80 8.62
CA LYS A 63 -11.62 -8.10 7.95
C LYS A 63 -10.29 -8.82 8.02
N PHE A 64 -10.20 -9.82 8.90
CA PHE A 64 -9.03 -10.68 9.00
C PHE A 64 -9.03 -11.67 7.83
N SER A 65 -8.25 -11.39 6.79
CA SER A 65 -8.14 -12.26 5.64
C SER A 65 -6.74 -12.18 5.01
N VAL A 66 -6.27 -13.33 4.54
CA VAL A 66 -5.08 -13.48 3.69
C VAL A 66 -5.47 -13.84 2.26
N GLU A 67 -6.74 -13.65 1.89
CA GLU A 67 -7.21 -13.86 0.53
C GLU A 67 -6.98 -12.62 -0.33
N PRO A 68 -6.55 -12.78 -1.59
CA PRO A 68 -6.38 -11.67 -2.52
C PRO A 68 -7.70 -10.93 -2.81
N SER A 69 -7.72 -9.61 -2.63
CA SER A 69 -8.89 -8.76 -2.88
C SER A 69 -8.54 -7.54 -3.72
N PHE A 70 -9.48 -7.08 -4.54
CA PHE A 70 -9.41 -5.78 -5.19
C PHE A 70 -9.65 -4.63 -4.22
N ASP A 71 -10.38 -4.86 -3.13
CA ASP A 71 -10.74 -3.81 -2.17
C ASP A 71 -9.63 -3.54 -1.15
N LEU A 72 -8.63 -4.41 -1.04
CA LEU A 72 -7.53 -4.19 -0.11
C LEU A 72 -6.61 -3.07 -0.63
N LEU A 73 -6.58 -1.95 0.09
CA LEU A 73 -5.60 -0.87 -0.08
C LEU A 73 -4.38 -1.14 0.82
N PRO A 74 -3.23 -1.52 0.27
CA PRO A 74 -1.99 -1.61 1.01
C PRO A 74 -1.55 -0.24 1.54
N THR A 75 -0.92 -0.20 2.70
CA THR A 75 -0.29 1.02 3.24
C THR A 75 1.21 0.81 3.43
N GLY A 76 2.02 1.76 2.96
CA GLY A 76 3.48 1.65 2.82
C GLY A 76 4.23 1.42 4.13
N CYS A 77 3.72 1.97 5.23
CA CYS A 77 4.41 2.01 6.52
C CYS A 77 4.85 0.63 7.10
N SER A 78 4.32 -0.48 6.60
CA SER A 78 4.79 -1.82 6.98
C SER A 78 5.39 -2.60 5.80
N GLY A 79 5.51 -1.93 4.66
CA GLY A 79 6.09 -2.45 3.44
C GLY A 79 5.10 -3.12 2.50
N ILE A 80 5.35 -2.95 1.22
CA ILE A 80 4.55 -3.52 0.14
C ILE A 80 5.48 -4.17 -0.88
N CYS A 81 5.12 -5.35 -1.36
CA CYS A 81 5.82 -6.02 -2.45
C CYS A 81 4.94 -6.09 -3.70
N TYR A 82 5.41 -5.49 -4.76
CA TYR A 82 4.79 -5.47 -6.08
C TYR A 82 5.48 -6.47 -7.01
N LEU A 83 4.69 -7.20 -7.81
CA LEU A 83 5.21 -7.81 -9.03
C LEU A 83 5.57 -6.68 -10.01
N ARG A 84 6.68 -6.77 -10.72
CA ARG A 84 7.04 -5.74 -11.73
C ARG A 84 5.91 -5.47 -12.73
N LYS A 85 5.16 -6.52 -13.12
CA LYS A 85 4.01 -6.44 -14.03
C LYS A 85 2.73 -5.90 -13.41
N SER A 86 2.63 -5.84 -12.07
CA SER A 86 1.45 -5.32 -11.37
C SER A 86 1.44 -3.80 -11.25
N ILE A 87 2.48 -3.14 -11.72
CA ILE A 87 2.55 -1.68 -11.74
C ILE A 87 2.37 -1.21 -13.18
N ASN A 88 1.30 -0.47 -13.43
CA ASN A 88 1.04 0.12 -14.74
C ASN A 88 2.17 1.09 -15.14
N LYS A 89 2.39 1.22 -16.46
CA LYS A 89 3.41 2.13 -17.01
C LYS A 89 3.16 3.60 -16.65
N LEU A 90 1.93 3.96 -16.36
CA LEU A 90 1.53 5.30 -15.92
C LEU A 90 2.00 5.67 -14.50
N VAL A 91 2.63 4.75 -13.79
CA VAL A 91 3.15 5.00 -12.42
C VAL A 91 4.09 6.21 -12.36
N ASN A 92 4.77 6.53 -13.45
CA ASN A 92 5.67 7.69 -13.56
C ASN A 92 4.95 8.98 -14.02
N ASP A 93 3.64 8.95 -14.22
CA ASP A 93 2.87 10.13 -14.64
C ASP A 93 2.79 11.13 -13.49
N ARG A 94 3.45 12.26 -13.66
CA ARG A 94 3.55 13.29 -12.60
C ARG A 94 2.21 13.97 -12.27
N ARG A 95 1.17 13.75 -13.08
CA ARG A 95 -0.17 14.27 -12.79
C ARG A 95 -0.73 13.78 -11.47
N PHE A 96 -0.27 12.61 -10.97
CA PHE A 96 -0.67 12.12 -9.64
C PHE A 96 -0.37 13.11 -8.51
N LEU A 97 0.67 13.95 -8.66
CA LEU A 97 1.03 14.97 -7.68
C LEU A 97 -0.09 16.00 -7.43
N ASN A 98 -1.00 16.15 -8.41
CA ASN A 98 -2.16 17.05 -8.26
C ASN A 98 -3.28 16.42 -7.41
N PHE A 99 -3.26 15.08 -7.22
CA PHE A 99 -4.34 14.33 -6.57
C PHE A 99 -3.90 13.66 -5.28
N ALA A 100 -2.69 13.14 -5.24
CA ALA A 100 -2.20 12.27 -4.17
C ALA A 100 -0.74 12.55 -3.81
N TYR A 101 -0.35 13.82 -3.73
CA TYR A 101 1.03 14.24 -3.45
C TYR A 101 1.62 13.59 -2.20
N ASP A 102 0.82 13.47 -1.14
CA ASP A 102 1.19 12.93 0.18
C ASP A 102 0.46 11.62 0.52
N ALA A 103 -0.09 10.93 -0.49
CA ALA A 103 -0.80 9.67 -0.37
C ALA A 103 -0.47 8.74 -1.54
N ASP A 104 0.81 8.47 -1.72
CA ASP A 104 1.35 7.62 -2.79
C ASP A 104 0.79 6.19 -2.78
N ASP A 105 0.39 5.67 -1.61
CA ASP A 105 -0.29 4.39 -1.47
C ASP A 105 -1.56 4.31 -2.33
N ILE A 106 -2.33 5.40 -2.38
CA ILE A 106 -3.55 5.49 -3.20
C ILE A 106 -3.20 5.44 -4.68
N TRP A 107 -2.16 6.17 -5.09
CA TRP A 107 -1.68 6.14 -6.47
C TRP A 107 -1.18 4.76 -6.88
N TYR A 108 -0.32 4.14 -6.08
CA TYR A 108 0.17 2.78 -6.36
C TYR A 108 -0.97 1.77 -6.40
N LYS A 109 -2.00 1.94 -5.55
CA LYS A 109 -3.21 1.11 -5.59
C LYS A 109 -3.95 1.27 -6.91
N ALA A 110 -4.17 2.50 -7.38
CA ALA A 110 -4.80 2.77 -8.67
C ALA A 110 -4.03 2.14 -9.83
N MET A 111 -2.70 2.23 -9.81
CA MET A 111 -1.83 1.60 -10.82
C MET A 111 -1.89 0.08 -10.78
N THR A 112 -2.01 -0.51 -9.59
CA THR A 112 -2.16 -1.95 -9.39
C THR A 112 -3.51 -2.45 -9.92
N LEU A 113 -4.59 -1.73 -9.62
CA LEU A 113 -5.94 -2.03 -10.12
C LEU A 113 -6.02 -1.92 -11.65
N SER A 114 -5.46 -0.86 -12.22
CA SER A 114 -5.45 -0.66 -13.68
C SER A 114 -4.63 -1.71 -14.43
N ALA A 115 -3.70 -2.37 -13.74
CA ALA A 115 -2.97 -3.53 -14.25
C ALA A 115 -3.70 -4.86 -14.02
N GLY A 116 -4.88 -4.88 -13.39
CA GLY A 116 -5.71 -6.06 -13.13
C GLY A 116 -5.24 -6.92 -11.96
N PHE A 117 -4.43 -6.37 -11.03
CA PHE A 117 -3.89 -7.14 -9.92
C PHE A 117 -4.65 -6.88 -8.61
N LYS A 118 -4.81 -7.95 -7.82
CA LYS A 118 -5.31 -7.93 -6.45
C LYS A 118 -4.19 -7.63 -5.46
N CYS A 119 -4.58 -7.28 -4.24
CA CYS A 119 -3.68 -7.15 -3.09
C CYS A 119 -4.01 -8.21 -2.04
N VAL A 120 -3.02 -8.62 -1.25
CA VAL A 120 -3.15 -9.66 -0.22
C VAL A 120 -2.29 -9.30 1.00
N ARG A 121 -2.78 -9.59 2.21
CA ARG A 121 -1.96 -9.45 3.42
C ARG A 121 -1.04 -10.66 3.60
N VAL A 122 0.14 -10.42 4.16
CA VAL A 122 1.06 -11.51 4.59
C VAL A 122 0.46 -12.22 5.79
N GLU A 123 -0.15 -11.47 6.71
CA GLU A 123 -0.80 -11.97 7.92
C GLU A 123 -2.28 -11.59 7.93
N PRO A 124 -3.14 -12.34 8.63
CA PRO A 124 -4.57 -12.01 8.73
C PRO A 124 -4.80 -10.62 9.33
N ARG A 125 -3.94 -10.19 10.24
CA ARG A 125 -4.01 -8.88 10.93
C ARG A 125 -3.05 -7.89 10.31
N ASN A 126 -3.35 -6.61 10.49
CA ASN A 126 -2.39 -5.56 10.20
C ASN A 126 -1.21 -5.64 11.17
N ILE A 127 -0.01 -5.69 10.62
CA ILE A 127 1.24 -5.69 11.39
C ILE A 127 1.81 -4.27 11.36
N HIS A 128 2.11 -3.75 12.53
CA HIS A 128 2.80 -2.48 12.71
C HIS A 128 4.22 -2.77 13.21
N PHE A 129 5.21 -2.26 12.51
CA PHE A 129 6.59 -2.32 12.96
C PHE A 129 6.95 -1.05 13.76
N PRO A 130 7.88 -1.15 14.72
CA PRO A 130 8.27 0.00 15.53
C PRO A 130 8.85 1.14 14.70
N LEU A 131 8.49 2.37 15.05
CA LEU A 131 9.12 3.58 14.50
C LEU A 131 10.51 3.79 15.10
N ILE A 132 11.40 4.40 14.35
CA ILE A 132 12.65 4.93 14.84
C ILE A 132 12.30 6.20 15.64
N ILE A 133 12.62 6.21 16.95
CA ILE A 133 12.12 7.19 17.94
C ILE A 133 12.40 8.65 17.56
N THR A 134 13.42 8.92 16.78
CA THR A 134 13.79 10.29 16.36
C THR A 134 12.85 10.90 15.32
N CYS A 135 11.92 10.13 14.75
CA CYS A 135 11.07 10.55 13.62
C CYS A 135 9.63 10.93 14.02
N LEU A 136 9.29 10.94 15.32
CA LEU A 136 7.92 11.10 15.80
C LEU A 136 7.31 12.50 15.62
N SER A 137 8.11 13.56 15.37
CA SER A 137 7.63 14.95 15.41
C SER A 137 6.90 15.43 14.15
N ASN A 138 6.98 14.72 13.00
CA ASN A 138 6.48 15.18 11.69
C ASN A 138 5.66 14.13 10.92
N ALA A 139 4.90 13.29 11.61
CA ALA A 139 4.16 12.21 10.96
C ALA A 139 3.03 12.74 10.05
N LEU A 140 3.08 12.41 8.75
CA LEU A 140 2.03 12.68 7.76
C LEU A 140 0.66 12.07 8.15
N TYR A 141 0.67 11.06 9.02
CA TYR A 141 -0.52 10.40 9.54
C TYR A 141 -1.52 11.38 10.17
N SER A 142 -1.05 12.36 10.94
CA SER A 142 -1.93 13.34 11.59
C SER A 142 -2.72 14.15 10.57
N LYS A 143 -2.11 14.56 9.47
CA LYS A 143 -2.75 15.33 8.40
C LYS A 143 -3.70 14.46 7.57
N ASN A 144 -3.23 13.31 7.12
CA ASN A 144 -3.96 12.48 6.15
C ASN A 144 -5.17 11.76 6.75
N VAL A 145 -5.07 11.34 8.02
CA VAL A 145 -6.17 10.60 8.69
C VAL A 145 -7.07 11.54 9.48
N TRP A 146 -6.51 12.44 10.30
CA TRP A 146 -7.33 13.28 11.21
C TRP A 146 -8.07 14.39 10.48
N GLN A 147 -7.57 14.85 9.32
CA GLN A 147 -8.22 15.89 8.50
C GLN A 147 -9.02 15.32 7.32
N ASN A 148 -9.20 13.99 7.23
CA ASN A 148 -9.92 13.28 6.16
C ASN A 148 -9.36 13.53 4.75
N GLU A 149 -8.08 13.90 4.62
CA GLU A 149 -7.46 14.19 3.32
C GLU A 149 -7.41 12.96 2.41
N ASN A 150 -7.31 11.74 2.98
CA ASN A 150 -7.31 10.51 2.20
C ASN A 150 -8.67 10.22 1.54
N ASP A 151 -9.79 10.55 2.19
CA ASP A 151 -11.12 10.33 1.60
C ASP A 151 -11.32 11.17 0.33
N LYS A 152 -10.78 12.39 0.30
CA LYS A 152 -10.83 13.29 -0.87
C LYS A 152 -10.03 12.78 -2.07
N LYS A 153 -9.03 11.91 -1.83
CA LYS A 153 -8.12 11.37 -2.85
C LYS A 153 -8.60 10.06 -3.46
N LEU A 154 -9.64 9.46 -2.90
CA LEU A 154 -10.24 8.19 -3.35
C LEU A 154 -11.39 8.38 -4.35
N ILE A 155 -11.71 9.61 -4.72
CA ILE A 155 -12.81 9.96 -5.65
C ILE A 155 -12.40 9.71 -7.10
#